data_f8b58fb7bf3f4ea374716b5f1e6130c5
#
_entry.id   f8b58fb7bf3f4ea374716b5f1e6130c5
#
_cell.length_a   1.000
_cell.length_b   1.000
_cell.length_c   1.000
_cell.angle_alpha   90.00
_cell.angle_beta   90.00
_cell.angle_gamma   90.00
#
_symmetry.space_group_name_H-M   'P 1'
#
loop_
_entity.id
_entity.type
_entity.pdbx_description
1 polymer ?
#
loop_
_entity_poly.entity_id
_entity_poly.type
_entity_poly.pdbx_seq_one_letter_code
_entity_poly.pdbx_strand_id
1 'polypeptide(L)'
;MKYKTLLKEFFQRIPECRKLYEQKASQLLFDQETGVHIVFGVLIVPYLLELINRGKEEEELLGRIFTFFEEMAKSEDENVVGVLDATILESLIDQRSE
;
A
#
# COMPACT_ATOMS: atom_id res chain seq x y z
N MET A 1 6.14 -7.17 12.61
CA MET A 1 4.98 -6.76 11.77
C MET A 1 4.13 -7.98 11.49
N LYS A 2 2.85 -7.89 11.72
CA LYS A 2 1.92 -9.02 11.59
C LYS A 2 0.84 -8.72 10.57
N TYR A 3 0.42 -9.75 9.84
CA TYR A 3 -0.61 -9.63 8.80
C TYR A 3 -1.93 -9.06 9.34
N LYS A 4 -2.36 -9.51 10.52
CA LYS A 4 -3.62 -9.06 11.13
C LYS A 4 -3.67 -7.55 11.37
N THR A 5 -2.55 -6.92 11.67
CA THR A 5 -2.47 -5.50 12.00
C THR A 5 -1.79 -4.68 10.92
N LEU A 6 -1.49 -5.29 9.77
CA LEU A 6 -0.71 -4.66 8.72
C LEU A 6 -1.32 -3.34 8.23
N LEU A 7 -2.61 -3.35 7.88
CA LEU A 7 -3.27 -2.12 7.41
C LEU A 7 -3.31 -1.06 8.50
N LYS A 8 -3.59 -1.46 9.74
CA LYS A 8 -3.62 -0.53 10.85
C LYS A 8 -2.26 0.14 11.04
N GLU A 9 -1.18 -0.65 11.02
CA GLU A 9 0.17 -0.10 11.14
C GLU A 9 0.52 0.80 9.97
N PHE A 10 0.17 0.39 8.76
CA PHE A 10 0.43 1.18 7.56
C PHE A 10 -0.27 2.55 7.66
N PHE A 11 -1.55 2.56 8.02
CA PHE A 11 -2.31 3.81 8.13
C PHE A 11 -1.86 4.69 9.29
N GLN A 12 -1.33 4.09 10.36
CA GLN A 12 -0.75 4.86 11.45
C GLN A 12 0.54 5.56 11.04
N ARG A 13 1.34 4.90 10.23
CA ARG A 13 2.63 5.44 9.78
C ARG A 13 2.49 6.35 8.56
N ILE A 14 1.46 6.13 7.75
CA ILE A 14 1.20 6.93 6.55
C ILE A 14 -0.25 7.46 6.65
N PRO A 15 -0.49 8.49 7.46
CA PRO A 15 -1.84 9.03 7.63
C PRO A 15 -2.48 9.51 6.33
N GLU A 16 -1.65 9.93 5.37
CA GLU A 16 -2.12 10.33 4.05
C GLU A 16 -2.85 9.19 3.33
N CYS A 17 -2.36 7.96 3.49
CA CYS A 17 -3.02 6.80 2.90
C CYS A 17 -4.29 6.41 3.66
N ARG A 18 -4.31 6.62 4.98
CA ARG A 18 -5.52 6.43 5.74
C ARG A 18 -6.63 7.37 5.27
N LYS A 19 -6.28 8.63 5.06
CA LYS A 19 -7.22 9.63 4.59
C LYS A 19 -7.76 9.26 3.21
N LEU A 20 -6.88 8.82 2.33
CA LEU A 20 -7.26 8.34 1.02
C LEU A 20 -8.24 7.15 1.11
N TYR A 21 -7.95 6.20 1.99
CA TYR A 21 -8.84 5.07 2.22
C TYR A 21 -10.23 5.53 2.67
N GLU A 22 -10.28 6.44 3.62
CA GLU A 22 -11.56 6.96 4.12
C GLU A 22 -12.38 7.65 3.03
N GLN A 23 -11.71 8.35 2.12
CA GLN A 23 -12.36 9.04 1.02
C GLN A 23 -12.86 8.12 -0.09
N LYS A 24 -12.15 7.02 -0.33
CA LYS A 24 -12.37 6.16 -1.50
C LYS A 24 -13.08 4.85 -1.20
N ALA A 25 -13.10 4.43 0.07
CA ALA A 25 -13.62 3.10 0.43
C ALA A 25 -15.04 2.86 -0.07
N SER A 26 -15.94 3.85 0.07
CA SER A 26 -17.31 3.68 -0.37
C SER A 26 -17.43 3.62 -1.89
N GLN A 27 -16.63 4.40 -2.62
CA GLN A 27 -16.62 4.38 -4.08
C GLN A 27 -16.09 3.05 -4.63
N LEU A 28 -15.13 2.44 -3.92
CA LEU A 28 -14.53 1.17 -4.31
C LEU A 28 -15.27 -0.02 -3.72
N LEU A 29 -16.36 0.23 -3.01
CA LEU A 29 -17.17 -0.80 -2.35
C LEU A 29 -16.37 -1.61 -1.32
N PHE A 30 -15.41 -0.98 -0.69
CA PHE A 30 -14.64 -1.61 0.39
C PHE A 30 -15.47 -1.63 1.67
N ASP A 31 -15.35 -2.72 2.42
CA ASP A 31 -15.97 -2.89 3.72
C ASP A 31 -14.99 -3.51 4.70
N GLN A 32 -15.47 -3.95 5.86
CA GLN A 32 -14.62 -4.55 6.89
C GLN A 32 -14.02 -5.89 6.47
N GLU A 33 -14.62 -6.55 5.49
CA GLU A 33 -14.15 -7.84 4.99
C GLU A 33 -13.23 -7.72 3.80
N THR A 34 -13.05 -6.51 3.28
CA THR A 34 -12.13 -6.30 2.16
C THR A 34 -10.70 -6.65 2.59
N GLY A 35 -10.09 -7.58 1.88
CA GLY A 35 -8.78 -8.10 2.24
C GLY A 35 -7.65 -7.12 2.00
N VAL A 36 -6.55 -7.35 2.73
CA VAL A 36 -5.34 -6.51 2.67
C VAL A 36 -4.79 -6.43 1.24
N HIS A 37 -4.76 -7.56 0.52
CA HIS A 37 -4.27 -7.61 -0.85
C HIS A 37 -5.06 -6.67 -1.78
N ILE A 38 -6.39 -6.64 -1.60
CA ILE A 38 -7.26 -5.80 -2.43
C ILE A 38 -6.99 -4.32 -2.12
N VAL A 39 -6.89 -3.97 -0.85
CA VAL A 39 -6.63 -2.58 -0.46
C VAL A 39 -5.30 -2.10 -1.06
N PHE A 40 -4.24 -2.88 -0.90
CA PHE A 40 -2.94 -2.48 -1.46
C PHE A 40 -2.96 -2.46 -2.99
N GLY A 41 -3.51 -3.47 -3.64
CA GLY A 41 -3.50 -3.56 -5.10
C GLY A 41 -4.38 -2.55 -5.79
N VAL A 42 -5.56 -2.29 -5.25
CA VAL A 42 -6.57 -1.44 -5.90
C VAL A 42 -6.47 0.02 -5.48
N LEU A 43 -6.05 0.30 -4.25
CA LEU A 43 -6.01 1.67 -3.73
C LEU A 43 -4.59 2.21 -3.58
N ILE A 44 -3.72 1.48 -2.90
CA ILE A 44 -2.41 2.01 -2.51
C ILE A 44 -1.45 2.07 -3.70
N VAL A 45 -1.37 1.00 -4.50
CA VAL A 45 -0.46 0.97 -5.65
C VAL A 45 -0.79 2.05 -6.69
N PRO A 46 -2.05 2.25 -7.10
CA PRO A 46 -2.35 3.36 -8.01
C PRO A 46 -1.99 4.72 -7.43
N TYR A 47 -2.21 4.92 -6.13
CA TYR A 47 -1.82 6.15 -5.46
C TYR A 47 -0.30 6.33 -5.46
N LEU A 48 0.43 5.25 -5.19
CA LEU A 48 1.89 5.26 -5.22
C LEU A 48 2.42 5.70 -6.59
N LEU A 49 1.83 5.16 -7.67
CA LEU A 49 2.22 5.54 -9.03
C LEU A 49 1.93 7.00 -9.31
N GLU A 50 0.82 7.51 -8.81
CA GLU A 50 0.49 8.94 -8.92
C GLU A 50 1.52 9.80 -8.20
N LEU A 51 1.94 9.39 -7.00
CA LEU A 51 2.98 10.10 -6.25
C LEU A 51 4.30 10.11 -6.99
N ILE A 52 4.68 8.98 -7.58
CA ILE A 52 5.91 8.88 -8.38
C ILE A 52 5.86 9.86 -9.55
N ASN A 53 4.71 9.96 -10.23
CA ASN A 53 4.53 10.88 -11.35
C ASN A 53 4.60 12.34 -10.94
N ARG A 54 4.24 12.68 -9.71
CA ARG A 54 4.34 14.06 -9.22
C ARG A 54 5.79 14.48 -8.93
N GLY A 55 6.69 13.50 -8.77
CA GLY A 55 8.12 13.75 -8.65
C GLY A 55 8.55 14.28 -7.29
N LYS A 56 9.43 15.28 -7.31
CA LYS A 56 10.13 15.76 -6.10
C LYS A 56 9.22 16.25 -4.99
N GLU A 57 8.04 16.75 -5.33
CA GLU A 57 7.11 17.27 -4.33
C GLU A 57 6.68 16.21 -3.34
N GLU A 58 6.76 14.94 -3.72
CA GLU A 58 6.28 13.82 -2.92
C GLU A 58 7.41 12.94 -2.38
N GLU A 59 8.66 13.37 -2.47
CA GLU A 59 9.80 12.55 -2.02
C GLU A 59 9.71 12.13 -0.56
N GLU A 60 9.26 13.01 0.31
CA GLU A 60 9.16 12.70 1.74
C GLU A 60 8.13 11.59 1.98
N LEU A 61 6.96 11.74 1.39
CA LEU A 61 5.89 10.76 1.52
C LEU A 61 6.29 9.42 0.89
N LEU A 62 6.87 9.46 -0.31
CA LEU A 62 7.38 8.26 -0.98
C LEU A 62 8.42 7.55 -0.14
N GLY A 63 9.33 8.31 0.48
CA GLY A 63 10.35 7.74 1.36
C GLY A 63 9.74 6.98 2.53
N ARG A 64 8.71 7.52 3.14
CA ARG A 64 8.02 6.84 4.25
C ARG A 64 7.32 5.57 3.78
N ILE A 65 6.67 5.61 2.63
CA ILE A 65 5.99 4.43 2.07
C ILE A 65 7.01 3.34 1.75
N PHE A 66 8.10 3.67 1.08
CA PHE A 66 9.12 2.67 0.72
C PHE A 66 9.83 2.13 1.95
N THR A 67 10.05 2.95 2.98
CA THR A 67 10.61 2.46 4.25
C THR A 67 9.68 1.42 4.88
N PHE A 68 8.38 1.65 4.82
CA PHE A 68 7.41 0.68 5.31
C PHE A 68 7.48 -0.63 4.50
N PHE A 69 7.59 -0.52 3.18
CA PHE A 69 7.73 -1.71 2.33
C PHE A 69 9.01 -2.50 2.64
N GLU A 70 10.10 -1.80 2.95
CA GLU A 70 11.34 -2.47 3.38
C GLU A 70 11.13 -3.26 4.67
N GLU A 71 10.38 -2.70 5.61
CA GLU A 71 10.05 -3.41 6.85
C GLU A 71 9.16 -4.61 6.58
N MET A 72 8.23 -4.51 5.64
CA MET A 72 7.43 -5.66 5.22
C MET A 72 8.31 -6.78 4.68
N ALA A 73 9.30 -6.43 3.87
CA ALA A 73 10.22 -7.41 3.28
C ALA A 73 11.03 -8.15 4.33
N LYS A 74 11.26 -7.53 5.48
CA LYS A 74 12.02 -8.11 6.60
C LYS A 74 11.14 -8.80 7.63
N SER A 75 9.83 -8.81 7.43
CA SER A 75 8.91 -9.42 8.38
C SER A 75 9.10 -10.92 8.47
N GLU A 76 8.94 -11.46 9.69
CA GLU A 76 8.91 -12.91 9.91
C GLU A 76 7.57 -13.52 9.51
N ASP A 77 6.55 -12.71 9.31
CA ASP A 77 5.23 -13.17 8.90
C ASP A 77 5.19 -13.32 7.38
N GLU A 78 5.12 -14.56 6.91
CA GLU A 78 5.10 -14.87 5.48
C GLU A 78 3.93 -14.21 4.74
N ASN A 79 2.82 -14.00 5.42
CA ASN A 79 1.66 -13.34 4.82
C ASN A 79 1.93 -11.86 4.55
N VAL A 80 2.72 -11.21 5.39
CA VAL A 80 3.15 -9.82 5.17
C VAL A 80 4.08 -9.74 3.96
N VAL A 81 5.06 -10.63 3.89
CA VAL A 81 5.96 -10.69 2.74
C VAL A 81 5.16 -11.00 1.46
N GLY A 82 4.15 -11.85 1.57
CA GLY A 82 3.27 -12.19 0.44
C GLY A 82 2.50 -10.98 -0.11
N VAL A 83 2.06 -10.07 0.76
CA VAL A 83 1.41 -8.84 0.30
C VAL A 83 2.38 -8.02 -0.53
N LEU A 84 3.62 -7.89 -0.08
CA LEU A 84 4.63 -7.14 -0.81
C LEU A 84 4.92 -7.79 -2.17
N ASP A 85 5.24 -9.08 -2.18
CA ASP A 85 5.67 -9.77 -3.39
C ASP A 85 4.53 -10.01 -4.37
N ALA A 86 3.44 -10.60 -3.92
CA ALA A 86 2.38 -11.08 -4.82
C ALA A 86 1.36 -9.99 -5.16
N THR A 87 1.32 -8.90 -4.41
CA THR A 87 0.34 -7.85 -4.65
C THR A 87 1.01 -6.54 -5.05
N ILE A 88 1.88 -6.01 -4.20
CA ILE A 88 2.45 -4.68 -4.44
C ILE A 88 3.41 -4.72 -5.64
N LEU A 89 4.39 -5.63 -5.61
CA LEU A 89 5.38 -5.68 -6.68
C LEU A 89 4.80 -6.14 -8.00
N GLU A 90 3.91 -7.14 -7.99
CA GLU A 90 3.25 -7.58 -9.22
C GLU A 90 2.36 -6.51 -9.81
N SER A 91 1.61 -5.78 -8.99
CA SER A 91 0.76 -4.69 -9.48
C SER A 91 1.59 -3.57 -10.11
N LEU A 92 2.74 -3.26 -9.51
CA LEU A 92 3.65 -2.26 -10.08
C LEU A 92 4.21 -2.70 -11.43
N ILE A 93 4.59 -3.96 -11.53
CA ILE A 93 5.11 -4.53 -12.80
C ILE A 93 4.03 -4.50 -13.87
N ASP A 94 2.82 -4.97 -13.56
CA ASP A 94 1.71 -5.03 -14.51
C ASP A 94 1.37 -3.64 -15.05
N GLN A 95 1.34 -2.63 -14.20
CA GLN A 95 1.01 -1.28 -14.63
C GLN A 95 2.11 -0.63 -15.44
N ARG A 96 3.34 -1.08 -15.30
CA ARG A 96 4.47 -0.54 -16.04
C ARG A 96 4.72 -1.26 -17.36
N SER A 97 4.12 -2.42 -17.58
CA SER A 97 4.33 -3.21 -18.78
C SER A 97 3.52 -2.72 -19.98
N GLU A 98 2.68 -1.74 -19.79
CA GLU A 98 1.98 -1.08 -20.87
C GLU A 98 2.91 -0.05 -21.54
#